data_994c06db47abefc42336be876de04fdc
#
_entry.id   994c06db47abefc42336be876de04fdc
#
_cell.length_a   1.000
_cell.length_b   1.000
_cell.length_c   1.000
_cell.angle_alpha   90.00
_cell.angle_beta   90.00
_cell.angle_gamma   90.00
#
_symmetry.space_group_name_H-M   'P 1'
#
loop_
_entity.id
_entity.type
_entity.pdbx_description
1 polymer ?
#
loop_
_entity_poly.entity_id
_entity_poly.type
_entity_poly.pdbx_seq_one_letter_code
_entity_poly.pdbx_strand_id
1 'polypeptide(L)'
;MWFVYALGSAVFAALTSILAKIGIEGVNSTLATAIRTAVVLLMSWGMVFLTGTQTGIADISRRSWLFLVLSGLATGASWLCYYHALQVGAASKVVPIDKLSVVITLALAFVVLHEPFTAKSLIGCALITAGTLFIVL
;
A
#
# COMPACT_ATOMS: atom_id res chain seq x y z
N MET A 1 10.31 -13.79 11.95
CA MET A 1 10.31 -13.88 10.48
C MET A 1 9.45 -12.81 9.80
N TRP A 2 8.24 -12.47 10.30
CA TRP A 2 7.39 -11.40 9.73
C TRP A 2 8.12 -10.05 9.55
N PHE A 3 9.02 -9.70 10.46
CA PHE A 3 9.77 -8.45 10.44
C PHE A 3 10.65 -8.28 9.19
N VAL A 4 11.31 -9.34 8.75
CA VAL A 4 12.18 -9.33 7.55
C VAL A 4 11.36 -9.05 6.29
N TYR A 5 10.19 -9.69 6.18
CA TYR A 5 9.27 -9.43 5.05
C TYR A 5 8.70 -8.01 5.08
N ALA A 6 8.37 -7.50 6.26
CA ALA A 6 7.88 -6.13 6.42
C ALA A 6 8.97 -5.10 6.04
N LEU A 7 10.22 -5.34 6.44
CA LEU A 7 11.35 -4.48 6.08
C LEU A 7 11.62 -4.53 4.56
N GLY A 8 11.61 -5.73 3.97
CA GLY A 8 11.72 -5.89 2.52
C GLY A 8 10.63 -5.13 1.78
N SER A 9 9.38 -5.25 2.23
CA SER A 9 8.26 -4.49 1.68
C SER A 9 8.49 -2.98 1.75
N ALA A 10 9.02 -2.47 2.86
CA ALA A 10 9.33 -1.05 3.02
C ALA A 10 10.39 -0.55 2.02
N VAL A 11 11.44 -1.36 1.80
CA VAL A 11 12.49 -1.04 0.80
C VAL A 11 11.89 -0.98 -0.61
N PHE A 12 11.12 -1.99 -1.00
CA PHE A 12 10.46 -1.99 -2.32
C PHE A 12 9.42 -0.89 -2.46
N ALA A 13 8.72 -0.53 -1.38
CA ALA A 13 7.80 0.61 -1.40
C ALA A 13 8.52 1.94 -1.63
N ALA A 14 9.71 2.12 -1.03
CA ALA A 14 10.53 3.31 -1.26
C ALA A 14 11.02 3.37 -2.72
N LEU A 15 11.54 2.26 -3.26
CA LEU A 15 11.92 2.17 -4.67
C LEU A 15 10.75 2.45 -5.59
N THR A 16 9.59 1.89 -5.30
CA THR A 16 8.35 2.13 -6.06
C THR A 16 8.02 3.63 -6.12
N SER A 17 8.12 4.34 -5.01
CA SER A 17 7.80 5.77 -4.95
C SER A 17 8.72 6.61 -5.84
N ILE A 18 10.00 6.31 -5.84
CA ILE A 18 11.00 7.02 -6.66
C ILE A 18 10.86 6.67 -8.13
N LEU A 19 10.74 5.38 -8.47
CA LEU A 19 10.56 4.93 -9.85
C LEU A 19 9.23 5.45 -10.43
N ALA A 20 8.17 5.47 -9.64
CA ALA A 20 6.89 6.04 -10.04
C ALA A 20 7.00 7.54 -10.32
N LYS A 21 7.70 8.28 -9.47
CA LYS A 21 7.89 9.74 -9.69
C LYS A 21 8.63 10.02 -10.99
N ILE A 22 9.63 9.22 -11.32
CA ILE A 22 10.36 9.34 -12.60
C ILE A 22 9.46 8.93 -13.77
N GLY A 23 8.76 7.80 -13.66
CA GLY A 23 7.96 7.25 -14.75
C GLY A 23 6.67 8.00 -15.06
N ILE A 24 6.16 8.80 -14.11
CA ILE A 24 4.91 9.56 -14.28
C ILE A 24 5.14 10.90 -15.01
N GLU A 25 6.38 11.28 -15.22
CA GLU A 25 6.73 12.52 -15.90
C GLU A 25 6.25 12.48 -17.36
N GLY A 26 5.35 13.41 -17.72
CA GLY A 26 4.75 13.46 -19.06
C GLY A 26 3.69 12.39 -19.36
N VAL A 27 3.33 11.55 -18.39
CA VAL A 27 2.31 10.51 -18.54
C VAL A 27 1.10 10.82 -17.65
N ASN A 28 -0.11 10.56 -18.15
CA ASN A 28 -1.31 10.69 -17.33
C ASN A 28 -1.26 9.74 -16.13
N SER A 29 -1.57 10.24 -14.93
CA SER A 29 -1.46 9.48 -13.69
C SER A 29 -2.33 8.21 -13.68
N THR A 30 -3.52 8.28 -14.24
CA THR A 30 -4.42 7.12 -14.37
C THR A 30 -3.84 6.06 -15.28
N LEU A 31 -3.28 6.48 -16.42
CA LEU A 31 -2.61 5.57 -17.36
C LEU A 31 -1.37 4.92 -16.74
N ALA A 32 -0.56 5.70 -16.04
CA ALA A 32 0.61 5.19 -15.32
C ALA A 32 0.22 4.15 -14.26
N THR A 33 -0.86 4.39 -13.52
CA THR A 33 -1.41 3.44 -12.56
C THR A 33 -1.84 2.14 -13.25
N ALA A 34 -2.53 2.23 -14.39
CA ALA A 34 -2.98 1.06 -15.14
C ALA A 34 -1.82 0.20 -15.65
N ILE A 35 -0.80 0.83 -16.25
CA ILE A 35 0.39 0.14 -16.77
C ILE A 35 1.12 -0.59 -15.62
N ARG A 36 1.37 0.10 -14.51
CA ARG A 36 2.01 -0.47 -13.34
C ARG A 36 1.20 -1.64 -12.78
N THR A 37 -0.11 -1.49 -12.67
CA THR A 37 -0.99 -2.55 -12.17
C THR A 37 -0.97 -3.79 -13.05
N ALA A 38 -0.90 -3.63 -14.36
CA ALA A 38 -0.74 -4.74 -15.29
C ALA A 38 0.57 -5.52 -15.03
N VAL A 39 1.68 -4.82 -14.78
CA VAL A 39 2.97 -5.46 -14.44
C VAL A 39 2.86 -6.22 -13.12
N VAL A 40 2.25 -5.63 -12.09
CA VAL A 40 2.03 -6.30 -10.79
C VAL A 40 1.14 -7.53 -10.95
N LEU A 41 0.08 -7.43 -11.75
CA LEU A 41 -0.82 -8.54 -12.04
C LEU A 41 -0.07 -9.71 -12.69
N LEU A 42 0.72 -9.44 -13.72
CA LEU A 42 1.51 -10.47 -14.40
C LEU A 42 2.54 -11.11 -13.47
N MET A 43 3.23 -10.30 -12.67
CA MET A 43 4.21 -10.81 -11.70
C MET A 43 3.55 -11.70 -10.65
N SER A 44 2.43 -11.28 -10.09
CA SER A 44 1.71 -12.03 -9.06
C SER A 44 1.18 -13.35 -9.59
N TRP A 45 0.56 -13.36 -10.78
CA TRP A 45 0.09 -14.59 -11.40
C TRP A 45 1.25 -15.48 -11.85
N GLY A 46 2.35 -14.90 -12.33
CA GLY A 46 3.59 -15.65 -12.60
C GLY A 46 4.07 -16.43 -11.38
N MET A 47 4.08 -15.78 -10.20
CA MET A 47 4.43 -16.44 -8.94
C MET A 47 3.45 -17.55 -8.54
N VAL A 48 2.15 -17.35 -8.76
CA VAL A 48 1.13 -18.38 -8.51
C VAL A 48 1.40 -19.63 -9.35
N PHE A 49 1.72 -19.49 -10.63
CA PHE A 49 2.03 -20.62 -11.51
C PHE A 49 3.37 -21.28 -11.17
N LEU A 50 4.39 -20.50 -10.83
CA LEU A 50 5.70 -21.03 -10.44
C LEU A 50 5.65 -21.82 -9.14
N THR A 51 4.80 -21.42 -8.20
CA THR A 51 4.62 -22.10 -6.90
C THR A 51 3.56 -23.21 -6.95
N GLY A 52 2.84 -23.36 -8.05
CA GLY A 52 1.80 -24.38 -8.21
C GLY A 52 0.55 -24.14 -7.34
N THR A 53 0.35 -22.93 -6.85
CA THR A 53 -0.76 -22.61 -5.92
C THR A 53 -2.09 -22.31 -6.60
N GLN A 54 -2.16 -22.31 -7.93
CA GLN A 54 -3.39 -22.07 -8.70
C GLN A 54 -4.53 -23.04 -8.37
N THR A 55 -4.20 -24.25 -7.92
CA THR A 55 -5.21 -25.25 -7.53
C THR A 55 -6.02 -24.85 -6.30
N GLY A 56 -5.47 -23.97 -5.44
CA GLY A 56 -6.16 -23.48 -4.26
C GLY A 56 -7.30 -22.50 -4.55
N ILE A 57 -7.48 -22.04 -5.79
CA ILE A 57 -8.55 -21.11 -6.15
C ILE A 57 -9.94 -21.69 -5.85
N ALA A 58 -10.12 -23.00 -6.09
CA ALA A 58 -11.38 -23.68 -5.84
C ALA A 58 -11.76 -23.77 -4.35
N ASP A 59 -10.77 -23.69 -3.46
CA ASP A 59 -10.94 -23.83 -2.00
C ASP A 59 -11.20 -22.49 -1.29
N ILE A 60 -11.19 -21.38 -2.02
CA ILE A 60 -11.41 -20.06 -1.45
C ILE A 60 -12.88 -19.87 -1.09
N SER A 61 -13.15 -19.52 0.18
CA SER A 61 -14.50 -19.26 0.65
C SER A 61 -15.11 -18.01 0.00
N ARG A 62 -16.44 -17.96 -0.11
CA ARG A 62 -17.14 -16.77 -0.62
C ARG A 62 -16.82 -15.51 0.19
N ARG A 63 -16.66 -15.66 1.50
CA ARG A 63 -16.27 -14.55 2.38
C ARG A 63 -14.89 -14.03 2.02
N SER A 64 -13.91 -14.92 1.83
CA SER A 64 -12.55 -14.53 1.43
C SER A 64 -12.53 -13.85 0.07
N TRP A 65 -13.30 -14.36 -0.90
CA TRP A 65 -13.46 -13.71 -2.21
C TRP A 65 -13.97 -12.28 -2.08
N LEU A 66 -15.03 -12.07 -1.27
CA LEU A 66 -15.60 -10.74 -1.05
C LEU A 66 -14.56 -9.77 -0.50
N PHE A 67 -13.85 -10.15 0.56
CA PHE A 67 -12.86 -9.27 1.19
C PHE A 67 -11.62 -9.04 0.31
N LEU A 68 -11.19 -10.03 -0.47
CA LEU A 68 -10.10 -9.85 -1.43
C LEU A 68 -10.48 -8.88 -2.55
N VAL A 69 -11.69 -8.98 -3.07
CA VAL A 69 -12.20 -8.05 -4.09
C VAL A 69 -12.31 -6.63 -3.53
N LEU A 70 -12.88 -6.46 -2.34
CA LEU A 70 -12.97 -5.16 -1.68
C LEU A 70 -11.59 -4.56 -1.39
N SER A 71 -10.64 -5.38 -0.94
CA SER A 71 -9.25 -4.97 -0.74
C SER A 71 -8.59 -4.52 -2.05
N GLY A 72 -8.83 -5.25 -3.14
CA GLY A 72 -8.34 -4.89 -4.46
C GLY A 72 -8.89 -3.54 -4.94
N LEU A 73 -10.19 -3.30 -4.75
CA LEU A 73 -10.82 -2.01 -5.07
C LEU A 73 -10.24 -0.87 -4.24
N ALA A 74 -10.05 -1.08 -2.93
CA ALA A 74 -9.43 -0.11 -2.05
C ALA A 74 -7.99 0.21 -2.47
N THR A 75 -7.22 -0.82 -2.84
CA THR A 75 -5.85 -0.66 -3.35
C THR A 75 -5.84 0.15 -4.65
N GLY A 76 -6.73 -0.15 -5.58
CA GLY A 76 -6.86 0.59 -6.85
C GLY A 76 -7.18 2.06 -6.62
N ALA A 77 -8.15 2.35 -5.76
CA ALA A 77 -8.51 3.72 -5.39
C ALA A 77 -7.34 4.46 -4.72
N SER A 78 -6.64 3.80 -3.79
CA SER A 78 -5.46 4.35 -3.13
C SER A 78 -4.36 4.71 -4.15
N TRP A 79 -4.07 3.82 -5.09
CA TRP A 79 -3.02 4.05 -6.09
C TRP A 79 -3.37 5.15 -7.08
N LEU A 80 -4.63 5.25 -7.49
CA LEU A 80 -5.10 6.36 -8.34
C LEU A 80 -4.87 7.72 -7.64
N CYS A 81 -5.24 7.82 -6.35
CA CYS A 81 -4.99 9.01 -5.55
C CYS A 81 -3.50 9.29 -5.37
N TYR A 82 -2.73 8.26 -5.03
CA TYR A 82 -1.30 8.37 -4.77
C TYR A 82 -0.50 8.82 -6.01
N TYR A 83 -0.79 8.22 -7.17
CA TYR A 83 -0.13 8.59 -8.42
C TYR A 83 -0.49 10.00 -8.87
N HIS A 84 -1.74 10.39 -8.69
CA HIS A 84 -2.13 11.78 -8.96
C HIS A 84 -1.41 12.76 -8.02
N ALA A 85 -1.32 12.43 -6.74
CA ALA A 85 -0.58 13.24 -5.77
C ALA A 85 0.92 13.35 -6.13
N LEU A 86 1.56 12.24 -6.55
CA LEU A 86 2.95 12.25 -7.01
C LEU A 86 3.14 13.09 -8.29
N GLN A 87 2.14 13.16 -9.16
CA GLN A 87 2.20 13.95 -10.37
C GLN A 87 2.24 15.45 -10.06
N VAL A 88 1.41 15.90 -9.13
CA VAL A 88 1.28 17.34 -8.78
C VAL A 88 2.15 17.77 -7.62
N GLY A 89 2.65 16.86 -6.80
CA GLY A 89 3.42 17.13 -5.59
C GLY A 89 4.83 16.56 -5.61
N ALA A 90 5.67 17.07 -4.70
CA ALA A 90 6.99 16.51 -4.49
C ALA A 90 6.91 15.16 -3.76
N ALA A 91 7.68 14.16 -4.20
CA ALA A 91 7.69 12.84 -3.57
C ALA A 91 8.06 12.91 -2.07
N SER A 92 8.96 13.81 -1.71
CA SER A 92 9.36 14.04 -0.31
C SER A 92 8.23 14.49 0.61
N LYS A 93 7.16 15.07 0.07
CA LYS A 93 5.96 15.48 0.80
C LYS A 93 4.83 14.45 0.68
N VAL A 94 4.62 13.90 -0.50
CA VAL A 94 3.54 12.94 -0.76
C VAL A 94 3.76 11.63 0.00
N VAL A 95 4.98 11.09 -0.02
CA VAL A 95 5.29 9.80 0.64
C VAL A 95 5.05 9.84 2.15
N PRO A 96 5.49 10.87 2.92
CA PRO A 96 5.18 10.94 4.34
C PRO A 96 3.68 11.02 4.64
N ILE A 97 2.90 11.77 3.84
CA ILE A 97 1.44 11.85 4.01
C ILE A 97 0.80 10.47 3.78
N ASP A 98 1.21 9.75 2.75
CA ASP A 98 0.73 8.39 2.50
C ASP A 98 0.96 7.46 3.71
N LYS A 99 2.06 7.65 4.43
CA LYS A 99 2.37 6.88 5.65
C LYS A 99 1.46 7.19 6.85
N LEU A 100 0.62 8.22 6.81
CA LEU A 100 -0.47 8.39 7.77
C LEU A 100 -1.49 7.23 7.70
N SER A 101 -1.50 6.47 6.61
CA SER A 101 -2.25 5.22 6.52
C SER A 101 -1.93 4.23 7.64
N VAL A 102 -0.70 4.25 8.18
CA VAL A 102 -0.31 3.45 9.34
C VAL A 102 -1.15 3.80 10.57
N VAL A 103 -1.35 5.08 10.83
CA VAL A 103 -2.16 5.57 11.96
C VAL A 103 -3.62 5.15 11.80
N ILE A 104 -4.16 5.30 10.57
CA ILE A 104 -5.53 4.87 10.24
C ILE A 104 -5.66 3.36 10.39
N THR A 105 -4.67 2.60 9.90
CA THR A 105 -4.66 1.13 10.01
C THR A 105 -4.67 0.66 11.47
N LEU A 106 -3.87 1.28 12.34
CA LEU A 106 -3.85 0.94 13.76
C LEU A 106 -5.20 1.25 14.44
N ALA A 107 -5.82 2.37 14.09
CA ALA A 107 -7.15 2.70 14.59
C ALA A 107 -8.20 1.68 14.12
N LEU A 108 -8.18 1.31 12.83
CA LEU A 108 -9.08 0.29 12.27
C LEU A 108 -8.82 -1.11 12.83
N ALA A 109 -7.56 -1.48 13.06
CA ALA A 109 -7.20 -2.75 13.66
C ALA A 109 -7.77 -2.87 15.09
N PHE A 110 -7.73 -1.79 15.86
CA PHE A 110 -8.36 -1.74 17.18
C PHE A 110 -9.88 -1.90 17.09
N VAL A 111 -10.55 -1.14 16.21
CA VAL A 111 -12.02 -1.12 16.14
C VAL A 111 -12.59 -2.36 15.45
N VAL A 112 -11.98 -2.82 14.36
CA VAL A 112 -12.53 -3.90 13.50
C VAL A 112 -11.98 -5.27 13.87
N LEU A 113 -10.68 -5.36 14.14
CA LEU A 113 -10.01 -6.62 14.47
C LEU A 113 -9.91 -6.87 15.96
N HIS A 114 -10.34 -5.90 16.80
CA HIS A 114 -10.24 -5.97 18.26
C HIS A 114 -8.82 -6.24 18.77
N GLU A 115 -7.81 -5.77 18.02
CA GLU A 115 -6.42 -5.87 18.45
C GLU A 115 -6.15 -4.96 19.66
N PRO A 116 -5.27 -5.35 20.61
CA PRO A 116 -5.00 -4.56 21.78
C PRO A 116 -4.31 -3.24 21.42
N PHE A 117 -4.91 -2.14 21.86
CA PHE A 117 -4.34 -0.80 21.70
C PHE A 117 -3.46 -0.47 22.90
N THR A 118 -2.15 -0.37 22.66
CA THR A 118 -1.19 -0.11 23.73
C THR A 118 -0.78 1.35 23.78
N ALA A 119 -0.30 1.81 24.94
CA ALA A 119 0.27 3.16 25.07
C ALA A 119 1.44 3.38 24.09
N LYS A 120 2.23 2.32 23.82
CA LYS A 120 3.31 2.37 22.82
C LYS A 120 2.78 2.62 21.41
N SER A 121 1.67 1.99 21.02
CA SER A 121 1.01 2.22 19.74
C SER A 121 0.51 3.65 19.61
N LEU A 122 -0.08 4.20 20.68
CA LEU A 122 -0.54 5.59 20.71
C LEU A 122 0.61 6.59 20.54
N ILE A 123 1.69 6.41 21.28
CA ILE A 123 2.89 7.25 21.16
C ILE A 123 3.49 7.13 19.75
N GLY A 124 3.59 5.92 19.20
CA GLY A 124 4.06 5.69 17.84
C GLY A 124 3.21 6.42 16.79
N CYS A 125 1.88 6.37 16.90
CA CYS A 125 0.96 7.10 16.03
C CYS A 125 1.17 8.62 16.13
N ALA A 126 1.31 9.14 17.34
CA ALA A 126 1.55 10.57 17.57
C ALA A 126 2.88 11.02 16.95
N LEU A 127 3.94 10.22 17.10
CA LEU A 127 5.26 10.52 16.52
C LEU A 127 5.24 10.46 14.98
N ILE A 128 4.57 9.47 14.38
CA ILE A 128 4.42 9.39 12.92
C ILE A 128 3.66 10.61 12.40
N THR A 129 2.56 10.97 13.04
CA THR A 129 1.74 12.12 12.65
C THR A 129 2.54 13.42 12.77
N ALA A 130 3.18 13.64 13.91
CA ALA A 130 3.97 14.84 14.15
C ALA A 130 5.15 14.93 13.16
N GLY A 131 5.88 13.83 12.95
CA GLY A 131 6.99 13.78 12.00
C GLY A 131 6.54 14.04 10.56
N THR A 132 5.41 13.47 10.15
CA THR A 132 4.83 13.73 8.83
C THR A 132 4.46 15.20 8.65
N LEU A 133 3.77 15.79 9.62
CA LEU A 133 3.40 17.20 9.56
C LEU A 133 4.63 18.11 9.51
N PHE A 134 5.67 17.79 10.28
CA PHE A 134 6.91 18.54 10.30
C PHE A 134 7.67 18.52 8.97
N ILE A 135 7.60 17.38 8.23
CA ILE A 135 8.23 17.25 6.90
C ILE A 135 7.44 18.05 5.84
N VAL A 136 6.11 18.12 5.98
CA VAL A 136 5.23 18.67 4.95
C VAL A 136 5.04 20.18 5.10
N LEU A 137 4.99 20.68 6.33
CA LEU A 137 4.84 22.12 6.64
C LEU A 137 6.15 22.88 6.50
#